data_b756b2493c06e39ded27859bd2e6a8af
#
_entry.id   b756b2493c06e39ded27859bd2e6a8af
#
_cell.length_a   1.000
_cell.length_b   1.000
_cell.length_c   1.000
_cell.angle_alpha   90.00
_cell.angle_beta   90.00
_cell.angle_gamma   90.00
#
_symmetry.space_group_name_H-M   'P 1'
#
loop_
_entity.id
_entity.type
_entity.pdbx_description
1 polymer ?
#
loop_
_entity_poly.entity_id
_entity_poly.type
_entity_poly.pdbx_seq_one_letter_code
_entity_poly.pdbx_strand_id
1 'polypeptide(L)'
;MGDATLATTEATPDARRRDPERTREDILTVATAEFAAEGYTGARIDDIAARTRTTKRMIYYYFGSKEGLYLAVMENAYTGIRTLERELDIEGLGPVDALRALAEHTYDHHTSHPNFVRLVAIENVHRAEHITRSAVIHELNSTAIDTLERILKLGVEAGLFRADVDALDAHMMISSYAIFHVANRYTFRALFGRDLLDDVRHEHYRALAGDAIVAALTDVRQTGT
;
A
#
# COMPACT_ATOMS: atom_id res chain seq x y z
N MET A 1 1.46 45.56 60.05
CA MET A 1 1.95 44.22 59.64
C MET A 1 0.91 43.68 58.68
N GLY A 2 1.17 43.93 57.38
CA GLY A 2 0.30 43.54 56.27
C GLY A 2 0.94 42.40 55.54
N ASP A 3 0.24 41.31 55.47
CA ASP A 3 0.62 40.12 54.73
C ASP A 3 0.07 40.20 53.31
N ALA A 4 0.95 40.34 52.35
CA ALA A 4 0.59 40.44 50.95
C ALA A 4 0.64 39.05 50.35
N THR A 5 -0.54 38.42 50.23
CA THR A 5 -0.70 37.15 49.52
C THR A 5 -0.53 37.42 48.01
N LEU A 6 0.61 36.88 47.46
CA LEU A 6 0.87 36.84 46.08
C LEU A 6 -0.02 35.77 45.40
N ALA A 7 -0.97 36.24 44.62
CA ALA A 7 -1.76 35.39 43.73
C ALA A 7 -0.85 34.85 42.59
N THR A 8 -0.54 33.58 42.64
CA THR A 8 0.11 32.87 41.57
C THR A 8 -0.89 32.65 40.43
N THR A 9 -0.73 33.37 39.35
CA THR A 9 -1.52 33.14 38.13
C THR A 9 -1.03 31.84 37.52
N GLU A 10 -1.80 30.77 37.66
CA GLU A 10 -1.59 29.54 36.88
C GLU A 10 -1.79 29.86 35.41
N ALA A 11 -0.70 29.74 34.63
CA ALA A 11 -0.72 29.81 33.21
C ALA A 11 -1.55 28.63 32.67
N THR A 12 -2.63 28.94 31.98
CA THR A 12 -3.46 27.99 31.22
C THR A 12 -2.56 27.22 30.24
N PRO A 13 -2.66 25.87 30.12
CA PRO A 13 -1.82 25.12 29.18
C PRO A 13 -2.11 25.61 27.77
N ASP A 14 -1.03 26.04 27.12
CA ASP A 14 -0.94 26.44 25.73
C ASP A 14 -1.73 25.46 24.86
N ALA A 15 -2.74 25.95 24.16
CA ALA A 15 -3.48 25.19 23.15
C ALA A 15 -2.43 24.77 22.12
N ARG A 16 -1.99 23.50 22.18
CA ARG A 16 -0.97 22.91 21.30
C ARG A 16 -1.24 23.35 19.88
N ARG A 17 -0.38 24.21 19.35
CA ARG A 17 -0.30 24.51 17.93
C ARG A 17 -0.24 23.16 17.25
N ARG A 18 -1.34 22.78 16.57
CA ARG A 18 -1.36 21.52 15.81
C ARG A 18 -0.26 21.63 14.78
N ASP A 19 0.66 20.66 14.81
CA ASP A 19 1.69 20.51 13.81
C ASP A 19 1.00 20.38 12.43
N PRO A 20 1.29 21.25 11.45
CA PRO A 20 0.68 21.21 10.14
C PRO A 20 0.88 19.85 9.45
N GLU A 21 2.06 19.23 9.59
CA GLU A 21 2.36 17.92 9.01
C GLU A 21 1.48 16.83 9.64
N ARG A 22 1.38 16.80 10.95
CA ARG A 22 0.52 15.86 11.65
C ARG A 22 -0.94 16.04 11.27
N THR A 23 -1.39 17.29 11.10
CA THR A 23 -2.77 17.54 10.65
C THR A 23 -3.00 17.01 9.24
N ARG A 24 -2.04 17.17 8.34
CA ARG A 24 -2.07 16.65 6.98
C ARG A 24 -2.11 15.12 6.96
N GLU A 25 -1.32 14.45 7.78
CA GLU A 25 -1.29 12.99 7.94
C GLU A 25 -2.61 12.44 8.50
N ASP A 26 -3.17 13.08 9.53
CA ASP A 26 -4.47 12.72 10.11
C ASP A 26 -5.58 12.79 9.04
N ILE A 27 -5.57 13.85 8.20
CA ILE A 27 -6.52 13.99 7.10
C ILE A 27 -6.33 12.86 6.07
N LEU A 28 -5.11 12.57 5.66
CA LEU A 28 -4.82 11.50 4.69
C LEU A 28 -5.28 10.13 5.22
N THR A 29 -5.02 9.83 6.48
CA THR A 29 -5.43 8.56 7.10
C THR A 29 -6.95 8.38 7.07
N VAL A 30 -7.70 9.40 7.49
CA VAL A 30 -9.17 9.35 7.49
C VAL A 30 -9.73 9.35 6.06
N ALA A 31 -9.14 10.16 5.16
CA ALA A 31 -9.56 10.21 3.76
C ALA A 31 -9.32 8.89 3.03
N THR A 32 -8.21 8.19 3.33
CA THR A 32 -7.93 6.85 2.80
C THR A 32 -9.05 5.88 3.14
N ALA A 33 -9.48 5.84 4.40
CA ALA A 33 -10.56 4.98 4.85
C ALA A 33 -11.91 5.35 4.20
N GLU A 34 -12.19 6.65 4.10
CA GLU A 34 -13.44 7.16 3.50
C GLU A 34 -13.52 6.85 2.00
N PHE A 35 -12.47 7.16 1.24
CA PHE A 35 -12.44 6.87 -0.19
C PHE A 35 -12.43 5.37 -0.49
N ALA A 36 -11.77 4.56 0.33
CA ALA A 36 -11.79 3.11 0.17
C ALA A 36 -13.17 2.49 0.48
N ALA A 37 -13.97 3.12 1.34
CA ALA A 37 -15.31 2.64 1.67
C ALA A 37 -16.37 3.11 0.67
N GLU A 38 -16.37 4.40 0.33
CA GLU A 38 -17.46 5.06 -0.39
C GLU A 38 -17.13 5.36 -1.86
N GLY A 39 -15.88 5.13 -2.28
CA GLY A 39 -15.37 5.53 -3.60
C GLY A 39 -15.19 7.03 -3.73
N TYR A 40 -14.63 7.46 -4.87
CA TYR A 40 -14.42 8.89 -5.13
C TYR A 40 -15.72 9.68 -5.11
N THR A 41 -16.77 9.19 -5.77
CA THR A 41 -18.06 9.90 -5.87
C THR A 41 -18.81 9.96 -4.55
N GLY A 42 -18.87 8.84 -3.81
CA GLY A 42 -19.63 8.70 -2.57
C GLY A 42 -19.01 9.42 -1.36
N ALA A 43 -17.68 9.43 -1.27
CA ALA A 43 -16.98 10.06 -0.15
C ALA A 43 -17.28 11.55 0.01
N ARG A 44 -17.42 12.01 1.26
CA ARG A 44 -17.80 13.39 1.60
C ARG A 44 -16.72 14.08 2.40
N ILE A 45 -16.29 15.25 1.93
CA ILE A 45 -15.28 16.07 2.61
C ILE A 45 -15.77 16.51 4.01
N ASP A 46 -17.07 16.68 4.20
CA ASP A 46 -17.65 17.04 5.49
C ASP A 46 -17.46 15.92 6.52
N ASP A 47 -17.60 14.65 6.12
CA ASP A 47 -17.40 13.48 6.99
C ASP A 47 -15.93 13.30 7.35
N ILE A 48 -15.01 13.52 6.40
CA ILE A 48 -13.57 13.54 6.66
C ILE A 48 -13.22 14.65 7.66
N ALA A 49 -13.75 15.86 7.47
CA ALA A 49 -13.50 16.99 8.35
C ALA A 49 -13.98 16.72 9.79
N ALA A 50 -15.17 16.15 9.94
CA ALA A 50 -15.74 15.79 11.24
C ALA A 50 -14.86 14.75 11.97
N ARG A 51 -14.39 13.71 11.28
CA ARG A 51 -13.57 12.63 11.86
C ARG A 51 -12.14 13.06 12.19
N THR A 52 -11.59 14.04 11.49
CA THR A 52 -10.25 14.60 11.77
C THR A 52 -10.27 15.79 12.71
N ARG A 53 -11.46 16.20 13.20
CA ARG A 53 -11.61 17.39 14.04
C ARG A 53 -11.00 18.65 13.40
N THR A 54 -11.05 18.73 12.08
CA THR A 54 -10.62 19.88 11.28
C THR A 54 -11.83 20.53 10.57
N THR A 55 -11.58 21.48 9.70
CA THR A 55 -12.63 22.11 8.92
C THR A 55 -12.46 21.80 7.44
N LYS A 56 -13.55 21.79 6.68
CA LYS A 56 -13.52 21.66 5.22
C LYS A 56 -12.58 22.69 4.55
N ARG A 57 -12.54 23.92 5.11
CA ARG A 57 -11.61 24.97 4.64
C ARG A 57 -10.16 24.55 4.80
N MET A 58 -9.79 23.89 5.92
CA MET A 58 -8.42 23.41 6.14
C MET A 58 -8.08 22.25 5.21
N ILE A 59 -9.00 21.34 4.93
CA ILE A 59 -8.78 20.27 3.95
C ILE A 59 -8.47 20.87 2.58
N TYR A 60 -9.26 21.85 2.13
CA TYR A 60 -8.99 22.52 0.86
C TYR A 60 -7.71 23.38 0.87
N TYR A 61 -7.32 23.90 2.02
CA TYR A 61 -6.04 24.59 2.15
C TYR A 61 -4.86 23.66 1.89
N TYR A 62 -4.89 22.40 2.40
CA TYR A 62 -3.82 21.42 2.21
C TYR A 62 -3.83 20.75 0.84
N PHE A 63 -5.01 20.48 0.30
CA PHE A 63 -5.16 19.60 -0.86
C PHE A 63 -5.83 20.26 -2.07
N GLY A 64 -6.24 21.51 -1.97
CA GLY A 64 -6.87 22.28 -3.04
C GLY A 64 -8.31 21.90 -3.34
N SER A 65 -8.57 20.63 -3.62
CA SER A 65 -9.89 20.10 -4.02
C SER A 65 -10.13 18.70 -3.45
N LYS A 66 -11.34 18.15 -3.66
CA LYS A 66 -11.61 16.73 -3.39
C LYS A 66 -10.75 15.81 -4.25
N GLU A 67 -10.53 16.19 -5.51
CA GLU A 67 -9.66 15.46 -6.43
C GLU A 67 -8.20 15.51 -5.96
N GLY A 68 -7.70 16.68 -5.53
CA GLY A 68 -6.35 16.81 -4.98
C GLY A 68 -6.14 15.98 -3.71
N LEU A 69 -7.16 15.92 -2.82
CA LEU A 69 -7.12 15.03 -1.67
C LEU A 69 -7.10 13.55 -2.08
N TYR A 70 -7.92 13.17 -3.07
CA TYR A 70 -7.96 11.80 -3.56
C TYR A 70 -6.63 11.38 -4.21
N LEU A 71 -6.05 12.24 -5.05
CA LEU A 71 -4.72 12.00 -5.62
C LEU A 71 -3.65 11.87 -4.54
N ALA A 72 -3.65 12.75 -3.53
CA ALA A 72 -2.71 12.65 -2.41
C ALA A 72 -2.88 11.34 -1.60
N VAL A 73 -4.10 10.84 -1.46
CA VAL A 73 -4.38 9.52 -0.86
C VAL A 73 -3.79 8.41 -1.72
N MET A 74 -3.99 8.44 -3.03
CA MET A 74 -3.43 7.45 -3.95
C MET A 74 -1.90 7.48 -3.93
N GLU A 75 -1.29 8.66 -4.04
CA GLU A 75 0.16 8.85 -3.98
C GLU A 75 0.76 8.32 -2.67
N ASN A 76 0.12 8.62 -1.54
CA ASN A 76 0.55 8.12 -0.24
C ASN A 76 0.47 6.58 -0.15
N ALA A 77 -0.59 5.99 -0.69
CA ALA A 77 -0.78 4.54 -0.71
C ALA A 77 0.27 3.83 -1.60
N TYR A 78 0.57 4.38 -2.78
CA TYR A 78 1.64 3.87 -3.64
C TYR A 78 3.03 4.09 -3.05
N THR A 79 3.29 5.23 -2.39
CA THR A 79 4.55 5.49 -1.70
C THR A 79 4.80 4.45 -0.61
N GLY A 80 3.76 4.09 0.16
CA GLY A 80 3.87 3.09 1.22
C GLY A 80 4.42 1.75 0.71
N ILE A 81 3.82 1.17 -0.34
CA ILE A 81 4.30 -0.10 -0.88
C ILE A 81 5.71 0.01 -1.47
N ARG A 82 6.03 1.12 -2.18
CA ARG A 82 7.35 1.29 -2.81
C ARG A 82 8.46 1.51 -1.79
N THR A 83 8.16 2.16 -0.67
CA THR A 83 9.12 2.29 0.44
C THR A 83 9.45 0.92 1.02
N LEU A 84 8.44 0.11 1.30
CA LEU A 84 8.64 -1.23 1.83
C LEU A 84 9.41 -2.16 0.88
N GLU A 85 9.13 -2.10 -0.42
CA GLU A 85 9.89 -2.87 -1.43
C GLU A 85 11.37 -2.44 -1.50
N ARG A 86 11.67 -1.16 -1.29
CA ARG A 86 13.05 -0.65 -1.25
C ARG A 86 13.79 -1.00 0.04
N GLU A 87 13.08 -1.10 1.14
CA GLU A 87 13.62 -1.49 2.45
C GLU A 87 13.85 -3.00 2.55
N LEU A 88 13.28 -3.79 1.62
CA LEU A 88 13.52 -5.22 1.56
C LEU A 88 15.00 -5.47 1.25
N ASP A 89 15.73 -5.97 2.26
CA ASP A 89 17.14 -6.35 2.10
C ASP A 89 17.23 -7.64 1.28
N ILE A 90 17.46 -7.45 -0.01
CA ILE A 90 17.72 -8.57 -0.96
C ILE A 90 19.23 -8.67 -1.31
N GLU A 91 20.04 -7.72 -0.78
CA GLU A 91 21.47 -7.77 -0.97
C GLU A 91 22.07 -8.96 -0.21
N GLY A 92 22.74 -9.83 -0.92
CA GLY A 92 23.28 -11.07 -0.35
C GLY A 92 22.35 -12.29 -0.42
N LEU A 93 21.09 -12.12 -0.83
CA LEU A 93 20.22 -13.25 -1.17
C LEU A 93 20.53 -13.77 -2.57
N GLY A 94 20.42 -15.09 -2.75
CA GLY A 94 20.36 -15.68 -4.09
C GLY A 94 19.06 -15.25 -4.81
N PRO A 95 19.02 -15.28 -6.15
CA PRO A 95 17.89 -14.79 -6.93
C PRO A 95 16.55 -15.47 -6.59
N VAL A 96 16.57 -16.76 -6.23
CA VAL A 96 15.38 -17.52 -5.82
C VAL A 96 14.84 -17.00 -4.49
N ASP A 97 15.71 -16.79 -3.50
CA ASP A 97 15.30 -16.31 -2.18
C ASP A 97 14.88 -14.84 -2.24
N ALA A 98 15.53 -14.03 -3.07
CA ALA A 98 15.15 -12.64 -3.31
C ALA A 98 13.76 -12.53 -3.95
N LEU A 99 13.46 -13.37 -4.96
CA LEU A 99 12.15 -13.42 -5.60
C LEU A 99 11.04 -13.85 -4.62
N ARG A 100 11.34 -14.89 -3.84
CA ARG A 100 10.44 -15.37 -2.78
C ARG A 100 10.14 -14.28 -1.77
N ALA A 101 11.18 -13.64 -1.23
CA ALA A 101 11.05 -12.59 -0.24
C ALA A 101 10.22 -11.40 -0.77
N LEU A 102 10.40 -11.01 -2.02
CA LEU A 102 9.61 -9.95 -2.65
C LEU A 102 8.13 -10.33 -2.76
N ALA A 103 7.81 -11.56 -3.16
CA ALA A 103 6.43 -12.02 -3.27
C ALA A 103 5.74 -12.11 -1.90
N GLU A 104 6.41 -12.66 -0.91
CA GLU A 104 5.92 -12.76 0.47
C GLU A 104 5.71 -11.38 1.08
N HIS A 105 6.64 -10.47 0.87
CA HIS A 105 6.54 -9.09 1.34
C HIS A 105 5.39 -8.31 0.67
N THR A 106 5.19 -8.50 -0.63
CA THR A 106 4.05 -7.93 -1.36
C THR A 106 2.73 -8.47 -0.81
N TYR A 107 2.66 -9.76 -0.49
CA TYR A 107 1.49 -10.37 0.15
C TYR A 107 1.21 -9.73 1.51
N ASP A 108 2.21 -9.62 2.39
CA ASP A 108 2.10 -9.01 3.72
C ASP A 108 1.61 -7.56 3.63
N HIS A 109 2.18 -6.77 2.72
CA HIS A 109 1.74 -5.40 2.51
C HIS A 109 0.28 -5.31 2.10
N HIS A 110 -0.16 -6.05 1.09
CA HIS A 110 -1.53 -5.96 0.60
C HIS A 110 -2.55 -6.42 1.64
N THR A 111 -2.24 -7.47 2.40
CA THR A 111 -3.13 -8.00 3.43
C THR A 111 -3.23 -7.11 4.66
N SER A 112 -2.14 -6.43 5.03
CA SER A 112 -2.11 -5.45 6.12
C SER A 112 -2.67 -4.07 5.71
N HIS A 113 -2.73 -3.77 4.40
CA HIS A 113 -3.24 -2.50 3.87
C HIS A 113 -4.44 -2.69 2.91
N PRO A 114 -5.55 -3.27 3.37
CA PRO A 114 -6.68 -3.63 2.48
C PRO A 114 -7.31 -2.41 1.79
N ASN A 115 -7.17 -1.21 2.35
CA ASN A 115 -7.67 0.02 1.73
C ASN A 115 -6.90 0.38 0.46
N PHE A 116 -5.61 0.05 0.37
CA PHE A 116 -4.84 0.19 -0.87
C PHE A 116 -5.47 -0.60 -2.01
N VAL A 117 -5.72 -1.89 -1.78
CA VAL A 117 -6.32 -2.78 -2.79
C VAL A 117 -7.72 -2.30 -3.20
N ARG A 118 -8.53 -1.80 -2.24
CA ARG A 118 -9.85 -1.24 -2.54
C ARG A 118 -9.77 0.01 -3.40
N LEU A 119 -8.84 0.92 -3.11
CA LEU A 119 -8.62 2.13 -3.90
C LEU A 119 -8.18 1.79 -5.32
N VAL A 120 -7.27 0.82 -5.50
CA VAL A 120 -6.87 0.32 -6.83
C VAL A 120 -8.06 -0.29 -7.58
N ALA A 121 -8.92 -1.06 -6.90
CA ALA A 121 -10.12 -1.62 -7.51
C ALA A 121 -11.10 -0.52 -7.96
N ILE A 122 -11.28 0.55 -7.15
CA ILE A 122 -12.10 1.71 -7.51
C ILE A 122 -11.56 2.41 -8.75
N GLU A 123 -10.23 2.64 -8.82
CA GLU A 123 -9.60 3.21 -10.01
C GLU A 123 -9.82 2.35 -11.26
N ASN A 124 -9.74 1.03 -11.14
CA ASN A 124 -10.03 0.12 -12.26
C ASN A 124 -11.49 0.25 -12.75
N VAL A 125 -12.47 0.39 -11.85
CA VAL A 125 -13.87 0.67 -12.21
C VAL A 125 -13.99 1.99 -12.96
N HIS A 126 -13.23 3.01 -12.57
CA HIS A 126 -13.18 4.34 -13.20
C HIS A 126 -12.13 4.48 -14.29
N ARG A 127 -11.58 3.35 -14.81
CA ARG A 127 -10.61 3.31 -15.93
C ARG A 127 -9.33 4.11 -15.68
N ALA A 128 -8.88 4.13 -14.42
CA ALA A 128 -7.67 4.83 -13.97
C ALA A 128 -7.69 6.36 -14.21
N GLU A 129 -8.88 6.96 -14.19
CA GLU A 129 -9.09 8.38 -14.56
C GLU A 129 -8.24 9.34 -13.71
N HIS A 130 -8.05 9.02 -12.40
CA HIS A 130 -7.32 9.90 -11.50
C HIS A 130 -5.83 9.59 -11.47
N ILE A 131 -5.43 8.32 -11.37
CA ILE A 131 -4.01 7.96 -11.26
C ILE A 131 -3.20 8.31 -12.50
N THR A 132 -3.81 8.34 -13.69
CA THR A 132 -3.14 8.79 -14.92
C THR A 132 -2.67 10.25 -14.87
N ARG A 133 -3.18 11.04 -13.93
CA ARG A 133 -2.82 12.47 -13.75
C ARG A 133 -1.66 12.66 -12.77
N SER A 134 -1.22 11.61 -12.07
CA SER A 134 -0.14 11.69 -11.09
C SER A 134 1.20 11.28 -11.69
N ALA A 135 2.09 12.26 -11.88
CA ALA A 135 3.48 11.99 -12.26
C ALA A 135 4.23 11.22 -11.16
N VAL A 136 3.87 11.45 -9.89
CA VAL A 136 4.47 10.78 -8.72
C VAL A 136 4.21 9.28 -8.78
N ILE A 137 2.98 8.85 -9.06
CA ILE A 137 2.64 7.41 -9.15
C ILE A 137 3.39 6.75 -10.32
N HIS A 138 3.53 7.43 -11.46
CA HIS A 138 4.30 6.91 -12.58
C HIS A 138 5.77 6.69 -12.23
N GLU A 139 6.42 7.66 -11.59
CA GLU A 139 7.82 7.57 -11.17
C GLU A 139 8.03 6.46 -10.11
N LEU A 140 7.14 6.37 -9.13
CA LEU A 140 7.19 5.34 -8.11
C LEU A 140 7.11 3.91 -8.69
N ASN A 141 6.28 3.70 -9.70
CA ASN A 141 6.10 2.37 -10.28
C ASN A 141 7.28 1.90 -11.12
N SER A 142 8.05 2.80 -11.76
CA SER A 142 9.27 2.40 -12.47
C SER A 142 10.28 1.73 -11.55
N THR A 143 10.48 2.28 -10.35
CA THR A 143 11.45 1.76 -9.36
C THR A 143 11.14 0.31 -8.90
N ALA A 144 9.86 -0.06 -8.82
CA ALA A 144 9.48 -1.43 -8.45
C ALA A 144 9.86 -2.45 -9.52
N ILE A 145 9.69 -2.07 -10.78
CA ILE A 145 10.04 -2.92 -11.92
C ILE A 145 11.55 -3.10 -11.99
N ASP A 146 12.34 -2.03 -11.78
CA ASP A 146 13.81 -2.09 -11.79
C ASP A 146 14.36 -3.14 -10.79
N THR A 147 13.77 -3.23 -9.60
CA THR A 147 14.18 -4.23 -8.60
C THR A 147 13.91 -5.65 -9.08
N LEU A 148 12.73 -5.87 -9.64
CA LEU A 148 12.34 -7.19 -10.16
C LEU A 148 13.16 -7.57 -11.39
N GLU A 149 13.44 -6.64 -12.32
CA GLU A 149 14.33 -6.84 -13.46
C GLU A 149 15.72 -7.32 -13.02
N ARG A 150 16.28 -6.70 -11.98
CA ARG A 150 17.58 -7.08 -11.42
C ARG A 150 17.57 -8.51 -10.88
N ILE A 151 16.53 -8.88 -10.12
CA ILE A 151 16.37 -10.24 -9.57
C ILE A 151 16.27 -11.27 -10.71
N LEU A 152 15.40 -11.00 -11.70
CA LEU A 152 15.20 -11.89 -12.84
C LEU A 152 16.47 -12.06 -13.66
N LYS A 153 17.17 -10.97 -13.96
CA LYS A 153 18.45 -10.99 -14.70
C LYS A 153 19.46 -11.88 -14.00
N LEU A 154 19.66 -11.71 -12.69
CA LEU A 154 20.60 -12.56 -11.93
C LEU A 154 20.18 -14.03 -11.93
N GLY A 155 18.89 -14.32 -11.85
CA GLY A 155 18.37 -15.69 -11.91
C GLY A 155 18.55 -16.34 -13.27
N VAL A 156 18.35 -15.60 -14.36
CA VAL A 156 18.57 -16.08 -15.73
C VAL A 156 20.07 -16.31 -15.99
N GLU A 157 20.94 -15.38 -15.59
CA GLU A 157 22.40 -15.52 -15.72
C GLU A 157 22.94 -16.72 -14.92
N ALA A 158 22.32 -17.04 -13.78
CA ALA A 158 22.65 -18.22 -12.98
C ALA A 158 22.02 -19.51 -13.51
N GLY A 159 21.20 -19.46 -14.57
CA GLY A 159 20.47 -20.62 -15.11
C GLY A 159 19.35 -21.14 -14.22
N LEU A 160 18.88 -20.34 -13.28
CA LEU A 160 17.82 -20.71 -12.32
C LEU A 160 16.43 -20.33 -12.82
N PHE A 161 16.31 -19.25 -13.57
CA PHE A 161 15.05 -18.74 -14.09
C PHE A 161 14.95 -18.86 -15.60
N ARG A 162 13.72 -19.04 -16.07
CA ARG A 162 13.38 -18.97 -17.48
C ARG A 162 13.53 -17.54 -18.00
N ALA A 163 13.98 -17.40 -19.26
CA ALA A 163 14.27 -16.09 -19.86
C ALA A 163 13.09 -15.46 -20.63
N ASP A 164 11.94 -16.15 -20.72
CA ASP A 164 10.77 -15.72 -21.48
C ASP A 164 9.68 -15.05 -20.62
N VAL A 165 10.00 -14.70 -19.36
CA VAL A 165 9.14 -13.95 -18.45
C VAL A 165 9.84 -12.63 -18.10
N ASP A 166 9.23 -11.52 -18.42
CA ASP A 166 9.73 -10.20 -18.07
C ASP A 166 9.29 -9.75 -16.68
N ALA A 167 9.80 -8.59 -16.24
CA ALA A 167 9.52 -8.05 -14.91
C ALA A 167 8.06 -7.61 -14.74
N LEU A 168 7.39 -7.18 -15.80
CA LEU A 168 5.96 -6.82 -15.74
C LEU A 168 5.09 -8.07 -15.58
N ASP A 169 5.41 -9.15 -16.28
CA ASP A 169 4.72 -10.44 -16.13
C ASP A 169 4.88 -10.97 -14.71
N ALA A 170 6.10 -10.96 -14.18
CA ALA A 170 6.38 -11.40 -12.81
C ALA A 170 5.68 -10.50 -11.77
N HIS A 171 5.70 -9.18 -11.97
CA HIS A 171 4.97 -8.24 -11.11
C HIS A 171 3.46 -8.51 -11.13
N MET A 172 2.87 -8.75 -12.30
CA MET A 172 1.46 -9.10 -12.43
C MET A 172 1.15 -10.40 -11.67
N MET A 173 1.97 -11.42 -11.77
CA MET A 173 1.78 -12.70 -11.07
C MET A 173 1.81 -12.51 -9.54
N ILE A 174 2.81 -11.80 -9.01
CA ILE A 174 2.95 -11.51 -7.58
C ILE A 174 1.76 -10.70 -7.07
N SER A 175 1.44 -9.60 -7.76
CA SER A 175 0.37 -8.69 -7.35
C SER A 175 -1.00 -9.33 -7.45
N SER A 176 -1.27 -10.16 -8.48
CA SER A 176 -2.57 -10.80 -8.65
C SER A 176 -2.91 -11.74 -7.50
N TYR A 177 -1.94 -12.50 -6.99
CA TYR A 177 -2.15 -13.38 -5.85
C TYR A 177 -2.53 -12.59 -4.58
N ALA A 178 -1.75 -11.56 -4.26
CA ALA A 178 -1.99 -10.71 -3.08
C ALA A 178 -3.31 -9.93 -3.18
N ILE A 179 -3.58 -9.31 -4.34
CA ILE A 179 -4.81 -8.56 -4.60
C ILE A 179 -6.04 -9.46 -4.49
N PHE A 180 -5.99 -10.69 -5.05
CA PHE A 180 -7.12 -11.61 -4.98
C PHE A 180 -7.57 -11.87 -3.55
N HIS A 181 -6.65 -12.08 -2.62
CA HIS A 181 -6.95 -12.36 -1.22
C HIS A 181 -7.75 -11.22 -0.56
N VAL A 182 -7.39 -9.99 -0.85
CA VAL A 182 -8.05 -8.80 -0.29
C VAL A 182 -9.35 -8.47 -1.02
N ALA A 183 -9.30 -8.40 -2.36
CA ALA A 183 -10.43 -7.96 -3.17
C ALA A 183 -11.60 -8.95 -3.13
N ASN A 184 -11.31 -10.25 -3.07
CA ASN A 184 -12.32 -11.31 -3.11
C ASN A 184 -12.69 -11.88 -1.72
N ARG A 185 -12.14 -11.32 -0.64
CA ARG A 185 -12.35 -11.80 0.73
C ARG A 185 -13.80 -12.12 1.06
N TYR A 186 -14.70 -11.18 0.80
CA TYR A 186 -16.10 -11.29 1.21
C TYR A 186 -16.88 -12.29 0.35
N THR A 187 -16.70 -12.25 -0.96
CA THR A 187 -17.36 -13.19 -1.89
C THR A 187 -16.84 -14.60 -1.71
N PHE A 188 -15.54 -14.75 -1.51
CA PHE A 188 -14.92 -16.05 -1.26
C PHE A 188 -15.44 -16.67 0.07
N ARG A 189 -15.51 -15.86 1.12
CA ARG A 189 -16.09 -16.28 2.40
C ARG A 189 -17.56 -16.67 2.27
N ALA A 190 -18.35 -15.91 1.51
CA ALA A 190 -19.77 -16.20 1.31
C ALA A 190 -20.01 -17.50 0.53
N LEU A 191 -19.17 -17.78 -0.48
CA LEU A 191 -19.31 -18.93 -1.36
C LEU A 191 -18.69 -20.21 -0.79
N PHE A 192 -17.54 -20.09 -0.10
CA PHE A 192 -16.71 -21.24 0.31
C PHE A 192 -16.54 -21.36 1.83
N GLY A 193 -17.11 -20.44 2.60
CA GLY A 193 -17.03 -20.44 4.08
C GLY A 193 -15.64 -20.10 4.63
N ARG A 194 -14.69 -19.65 3.78
CA ARG A 194 -13.30 -19.38 4.16
C ARG A 194 -12.99 -17.89 4.03
N ASP A 195 -12.50 -17.30 5.13
CA ASP A 195 -11.93 -15.95 5.10
C ASP A 195 -10.49 -16.03 4.61
N LEU A 196 -10.17 -15.30 3.53
CA LEU A 196 -8.82 -15.28 2.95
C LEU A 196 -7.81 -14.45 3.76
N LEU A 197 -8.29 -13.63 4.70
CA LEU A 197 -7.45 -12.84 5.61
C LEU A 197 -7.56 -13.35 7.06
N ASP A 198 -7.81 -14.66 7.25
CA ASP A 198 -7.76 -15.28 8.55
C ASP A 198 -6.31 -15.41 9.03
N ASP A 199 -5.99 -14.85 10.20
CA ASP A 199 -4.65 -14.84 10.80
C ASP A 199 -4.07 -16.25 10.96
N VAL A 200 -4.92 -17.25 11.22
CA VAL A 200 -4.51 -18.67 11.33
C VAL A 200 -3.88 -19.21 10.04
N ARG A 201 -4.23 -18.63 8.89
CA ARG A 201 -3.75 -19.05 7.58
C ARG A 201 -2.79 -18.07 6.92
N HIS A 202 -2.49 -16.97 7.57
CA HIS A 202 -1.65 -15.91 7.00
C HIS A 202 -0.30 -16.47 6.52
N GLU A 203 0.44 -17.14 7.39
CA GLU A 203 1.74 -17.74 7.05
C GLU A 203 1.64 -18.78 5.92
N HIS A 204 0.58 -19.58 5.91
CA HIS A 204 0.37 -20.54 4.84
C HIS A 204 0.18 -19.86 3.47
N TYR A 205 -0.66 -18.81 3.40
CA TYR A 205 -0.88 -18.09 2.15
C TYR A 205 0.32 -17.26 1.74
N ARG A 206 1.04 -16.70 2.70
CA ARG A 206 2.30 -16.00 2.49
C ARG A 206 3.35 -16.92 1.84
N ALA A 207 3.56 -18.11 2.40
CA ALA A 207 4.47 -19.10 1.83
C ALA A 207 4.02 -19.56 0.43
N LEU A 208 2.71 -19.77 0.21
CA LEU A 208 2.18 -20.12 -1.11
C LEU A 208 2.43 -19.01 -2.15
N ALA A 209 2.40 -17.73 -1.76
CA ALA A 209 2.74 -16.63 -2.68
C ALA A 209 4.19 -16.76 -3.19
N GLY A 210 5.14 -16.98 -2.26
CA GLY A 210 6.55 -17.21 -2.59
C GLY A 210 6.77 -18.49 -3.41
N ASP A 211 6.17 -19.61 -3.00
CA ASP A 211 6.28 -20.88 -3.70
C ASP A 211 5.75 -20.82 -5.14
N ALA A 212 4.59 -20.19 -5.32
CA ALA A 212 3.93 -20.11 -6.62
C ALA A 212 4.78 -19.33 -7.64
N ILE A 213 5.31 -18.15 -7.24
CA ILE A 213 6.14 -17.36 -8.17
C ILE A 213 7.48 -18.03 -8.47
N VAL A 214 8.13 -18.60 -7.47
CA VAL A 214 9.37 -19.34 -7.67
C VAL A 214 9.14 -20.52 -8.62
N ALA A 215 8.12 -21.33 -8.38
CA ALA A 215 7.79 -22.46 -9.25
C ALA A 215 7.46 -22.03 -10.69
N ALA A 216 6.77 -20.90 -10.88
CA ALA A 216 6.41 -20.39 -12.20
C ALA A 216 7.62 -19.88 -13.00
N LEU A 217 8.64 -19.35 -12.32
CA LEU A 217 9.81 -18.75 -12.95
C LEU A 217 11.02 -19.69 -13.03
N THR A 218 11.03 -20.75 -12.24
CA THR A 218 12.12 -21.75 -12.31
C THR A 218 12.06 -22.53 -13.63
N ASP A 219 13.18 -22.69 -14.32
CA ASP A 219 13.23 -23.49 -15.54
C ASP A 219 13.21 -24.99 -15.20
N VAL A 220 12.05 -25.61 -15.39
CA VAL A 220 11.83 -27.05 -15.12
C VAL A 220 12.69 -27.97 -16.03
N ARG A 221 13.27 -27.42 -17.10
CA ARG A 221 14.07 -28.22 -18.07
C ARG A 221 15.43 -28.64 -17.53
N GLN A 222 15.91 -28.05 -16.43
CA GLN A 222 17.21 -28.38 -15.84
C GLN A 222 17.16 -29.37 -14.67
N THR A 223 15.99 -29.73 -14.14
CA THR A 223 15.85 -30.68 -13.03
C THR A 223 15.76 -32.16 -13.47
N GLY A 224 15.95 -32.45 -14.74
CA GLY A 224 15.81 -33.80 -15.35
C GLY A 224 17.13 -34.36 -15.90
N THR A 225 18.22 -34.33 -15.10
CA THR A 225 19.45 -35.12 -15.38
C THR A 225 19.85 -35.93 -14.17
#